data_b79fcf72b414ec18e2da0312317f5fd9
#
_entry.id   b79fcf72b414ec18e2da0312317f5fd9
#
_cell.length_a   1.000
_cell.length_b   1.000
_cell.length_c   1.000
_cell.angle_alpha   90.00
_cell.angle_beta   90.00
_cell.angle_gamma   90.00
#
_symmetry.space_group_name_H-M   'P 1'
#
loop_
_entity.id
_entity.type
_entity.pdbx_description
1 polymer ?
#
loop_
_entity_poly.entity_id
_entity_poly.type
_entity_poly.pdbx_seq_one_letter_code
_entity_poly.pdbx_strand_id
1 'polypeptide(L)'
;MREAVVVSYARTGLAKSGRGGFNITPPMSMAAHAIKHAVERAGVDKDYVEDCYLGNCAHGAPNIGRQAALLAGMPKSTAGVSVNRFCSSGLQTIAMAANSIRSDGAECIVAGGVESISVPGGGSPKESIDPELLKVAPDIFMAMIDTADIVAERYKVSREYQDEYSLESQRRMAAAQQANKFKDEIVPMKTKMKAVDKATKAESIVDYVVDRDECNRPDTTMEGLAKLEPVKGPGKYITAGNASQLSDGAAAVVLMEAKDAEKRGLEPMGRFVAWASAGCEPDEMGVGPIYAVPKLLKRQGLKIDDIDLWELNEAFASQCLYSRDQLGIDPERYNVNGGSIAIGHPFGMTGARLTGHILQEGRRRKAKWGVVTMCIGGGQGGAGLFEIYS
;
A
#
# COMPACT_ATOMS: atom_id res chain seq x y z
N MET A 1 8.68 11.64 26.67
CA MET A 1 7.64 11.76 25.63
C MET A 1 7.28 10.35 25.21
N ARG A 2 5.99 10.03 24.98
CA ARG A 2 5.60 8.70 24.51
C ARG A 2 6.04 8.54 23.05
N GLU A 3 6.49 7.36 22.69
CA GLU A 3 6.88 7.02 21.32
C GLU A 3 6.09 5.80 20.84
N ALA A 4 5.75 5.76 19.56
CA ALA A 4 5.05 4.65 18.94
C ALA A 4 6.03 3.81 18.12
N VAL A 5 6.17 2.56 18.50
CA VAL A 5 7.02 1.58 17.82
C VAL A 5 6.20 0.51 17.11
N VAL A 6 6.68 0.02 15.99
CA VAL A 6 6.10 -1.13 15.26
C VAL A 6 6.77 -2.39 15.78
N VAL A 7 6.00 -3.25 16.42
CA VAL A 7 6.52 -4.49 17.04
C VAL A 7 6.31 -5.72 16.16
N SER A 8 5.37 -5.67 15.23
CA SER A 8 5.14 -6.77 14.30
C SER A 8 4.48 -6.33 13.00
N TYR A 9 4.55 -7.21 12.01
CA TYR A 9 3.95 -7.06 10.70
C TYR A 9 3.52 -8.40 10.13
N ALA A 10 2.38 -8.43 9.45
CA ALA A 10 1.92 -9.57 8.66
C ALA A 10 1.06 -9.09 7.48
N ARG A 11 1.09 -9.82 6.38
CA ARG A 11 0.25 -9.59 5.21
C ARG A 11 -0.14 -10.88 4.50
N THR A 12 -1.16 -10.81 3.70
CA THR A 12 -1.43 -11.82 2.68
C THR A 12 -0.46 -11.65 1.51
N GLY A 13 -0.33 -12.66 0.65
CA GLY A 13 0.10 -12.41 -0.73
C GLY A 13 -0.91 -11.48 -1.42
N LEU A 14 -0.48 -10.83 -2.51
CA LEU A 14 -1.37 -10.04 -3.38
C LEU A 14 -1.85 -10.92 -4.53
N ALA A 15 -3.16 -10.98 -4.72
CA ALA A 15 -3.76 -11.75 -5.81
C ALA A 15 -4.33 -10.81 -6.89
N LYS A 16 -4.23 -11.22 -8.15
CA LYS A 16 -4.76 -10.44 -9.27
C LYS A 16 -6.27 -10.33 -9.18
N SER A 17 -6.79 -9.11 -9.25
CA SER A 17 -8.22 -8.85 -9.23
C SER A 17 -8.98 -9.63 -10.31
N GLY A 18 -10.11 -10.22 -9.93
CA GLY A 18 -11.02 -10.96 -10.78
C GLY A 18 -10.55 -12.36 -11.24
N ARG A 19 -9.23 -12.64 -11.11
CA ARG A 19 -8.63 -13.89 -11.64
C ARG A 19 -7.68 -14.59 -10.68
N GLY A 20 -7.19 -13.92 -9.66
CA GLY A 20 -6.27 -14.47 -8.67
C GLY A 20 -6.97 -15.18 -7.53
N GLY A 21 -6.20 -15.69 -6.57
CA GLY A 21 -6.68 -16.55 -5.51
C GLY A 21 -7.75 -15.92 -4.60
N PHE A 22 -7.84 -14.59 -4.55
CA PHE A 22 -8.83 -13.88 -3.73
C PHE A 22 -10.08 -13.40 -4.48
N ASN A 23 -10.31 -13.87 -5.69
CA ASN A 23 -11.35 -13.34 -6.57
C ASN A 23 -12.81 -13.47 -6.07
N ILE A 24 -13.04 -14.27 -5.03
CA ILE A 24 -14.33 -14.38 -4.31
C ILE A 24 -14.16 -14.30 -2.78
N THR A 25 -12.98 -13.92 -2.32
CA THR A 25 -12.69 -13.83 -0.88
C THR A 25 -13.18 -12.50 -0.31
N PRO A 26 -14.04 -12.50 0.72
CA PRO A 26 -14.48 -11.26 1.35
C PRO A 26 -13.29 -10.48 1.94
N PRO A 27 -13.23 -9.14 1.78
CA PRO A 27 -12.11 -8.34 2.28
C PRO A 27 -11.94 -8.44 3.79
N MET A 28 -13.02 -8.56 4.56
CA MET A 28 -12.96 -8.76 6.01
C MET A 28 -12.15 -10.01 6.39
N SER A 29 -12.26 -11.08 5.60
CA SER A 29 -11.51 -12.33 5.85
C SER A 29 -10.01 -12.15 5.61
N MET A 30 -9.62 -11.43 4.55
CA MET A 30 -8.22 -11.09 4.29
C MET A 30 -7.66 -10.20 5.41
N ALA A 31 -8.41 -9.17 5.81
CA ALA A 31 -8.03 -8.27 6.89
C ALA A 31 -7.88 -9.01 8.21
N ALA A 32 -8.85 -9.85 8.57
CA ALA A 32 -8.81 -10.65 9.79
C ALA A 32 -7.61 -11.60 9.82
N HIS A 33 -7.25 -12.19 8.69
CA HIS A 33 -6.06 -13.03 8.56
C HIS A 33 -4.78 -12.23 8.86
N ALA A 34 -4.61 -11.06 8.25
CA ALA A 34 -3.45 -10.20 8.50
C ALA A 34 -3.39 -9.71 9.95
N ILE A 35 -4.50 -9.25 10.53
CA ILE A 35 -4.61 -8.79 11.92
C ILE A 35 -4.23 -9.91 12.89
N LYS A 36 -4.86 -11.08 12.74
CA LYS A 36 -4.60 -12.25 13.60
C LYS A 36 -3.10 -12.57 13.66
N HIS A 37 -2.48 -12.70 12.50
CA HIS A 37 -1.07 -13.07 12.44
C HIS A 37 -0.11 -11.94 12.84
N ALA A 38 -0.47 -10.67 12.63
CA ALA A 38 0.31 -9.56 13.17
C ALA A 38 0.31 -9.58 14.71
N VAL A 39 -0.85 -9.81 15.35
CA VAL A 39 -0.96 -9.89 16.81
C VAL A 39 -0.24 -11.14 17.35
N GLU A 40 -0.38 -12.30 16.70
CA GLU A 40 0.36 -13.51 17.06
C GLU A 40 1.88 -13.30 16.98
N ARG A 41 2.38 -12.66 15.92
CA ARG A 41 3.81 -12.34 15.78
C ARG A 41 4.31 -11.31 16.79
N ALA A 42 3.45 -10.40 17.21
CA ALA A 42 3.79 -9.44 18.28
C ALA A 42 3.98 -10.13 19.63
N GLY A 43 3.40 -11.32 19.83
CA GLY A 43 3.45 -12.02 21.12
C GLY A 43 2.64 -11.32 22.22
N VAL A 44 1.69 -10.46 21.84
CA VAL A 44 0.82 -9.75 22.80
C VAL A 44 -0.52 -10.48 22.96
N ASP A 45 -1.09 -10.37 24.15
CA ASP A 45 -2.45 -10.86 24.40
C ASP A 45 -3.45 -10.03 23.57
N LYS A 46 -4.45 -10.70 23.02
CA LYS A 46 -5.51 -10.05 22.23
C LYS A 46 -6.28 -9.02 23.05
N ASP A 47 -6.47 -9.27 24.35
CA ASP A 47 -7.15 -8.35 25.27
C ASP A 47 -6.36 -7.05 25.50
N TYR A 48 -5.09 -7.03 25.12
CA TYR A 48 -4.25 -5.84 25.18
C TYR A 48 -4.43 -4.90 23.99
N VAL A 49 -5.03 -5.38 22.90
CA VAL A 49 -5.29 -4.57 21.71
C VAL A 49 -6.52 -3.69 21.91
N GLU A 50 -6.33 -2.39 22.08
CA GLU A 50 -7.40 -1.44 22.37
C GLU A 50 -8.24 -1.11 21.15
N ASP A 51 -7.61 -0.95 19.99
CA ASP A 51 -8.28 -0.48 18.78
C ASP A 51 -7.66 -1.08 17.50
N CYS A 52 -8.44 -1.06 16.41
CA CYS A 52 -8.05 -1.53 15.09
C CYS A 52 -8.36 -0.47 14.02
N TYR A 53 -7.34 0.18 13.50
CA TYR A 53 -7.46 1.18 12.46
C TYR A 53 -7.19 0.56 11.10
N LEU A 54 -8.21 0.48 10.25
CA LEU A 54 -8.09 -0.22 8.97
C LEU A 54 -8.42 0.66 7.78
N GLY A 55 -7.47 0.79 6.87
CA GLY A 55 -7.63 1.48 5.60
C GLY A 55 -8.43 0.63 4.60
N ASN A 56 -9.44 1.26 3.99
CA ASN A 56 -10.21 0.66 2.90
C ASN A 56 -10.83 1.78 2.07
N CYS A 57 -10.87 1.66 0.75
CA CYS A 57 -11.43 2.72 -0.09
C CYS A 57 -12.46 2.23 -1.11
N ALA A 58 -12.24 1.14 -1.80
CA ALA A 58 -13.12 0.71 -2.89
C ALA A 58 -14.29 -0.16 -2.41
N HIS A 59 -14.12 -0.95 -1.35
CA HIS A 59 -15.16 -1.86 -0.90
C HIS A 59 -16.33 -1.15 -0.20
N GLY A 60 -16.06 -0.07 0.56
CA GLY A 60 -17.11 0.73 1.19
C GLY A 60 -17.89 0.01 2.31
N ALA A 61 -17.36 -1.06 2.90
CA ALA A 61 -18.00 -1.73 4.02
C ALA A 61 -18.10 -0.82 5.25
N PRO A 62 -19.26 -0.78 5.94
CA PRO A 62 -19.38 0.01 7.15
C PRO A 62 -18.41 -0.49 8.23
N ASN A 63 -17.51 0.38 8.66
CA ASN A 63 -16.50 0.10 9.70
C ASN A 63 -15.81 -1.27 9.57
N ILE A 64 -15.12 -1.48 8.45
CA ILE A 64 -14.42 -2.75 8.18
C ILE A 64 -13.35 -3.06 9.26
N GLY A 65 -12.76 -2.03 9.89
CA GLY A 65 -11.81 -2.19 10.99
C GLY A 65 -12.40 -2.98 12.17
N ARG A 66 -13.58 -2.59 12.61
CA ARG A 66 -14.29 -3.31 13.68
C ARG A 66 -14.68 -4.73 13.27
N GLN A 67 -15.21 -4.90 12.05
CA GLN A 67 -15.63 -6.22 11.56
C GLN A 67 -14.44 -7.18 11.46
N ALA A 68 -13.33 -6.71 10.90
CA ALA A 68 -12.12 -7.51 10.77
C ALA A 68 -11.47 -7.85 12.11
N ALA A 69 -11.45 -6.93 13.08
CA ALA A 69 -10.94 -7.18 14.42
C ALA A 69 -11.72 -8.31 15.10
N LEU A 70 -13.04 -8.26 15.08
CA LEU A 70 -13.87 -9.33 15.65
C LEU A 70 -13.66 -10.67 14.95
N LEU A 71 -13.59 -10.66 13.61
CA LEU A 71 -13.36 -11.87 12.82
C LEU A 71 -11.95 -12.44 13.05
N ALA A 72 -10.97 -11.61 13.38
CA ALA A 72 -9.62 -12.01 13.78
C ALA A 72 -9.57 -12.62 15.20
N GLY A 73 -10.69 -12.60 15.92
CA GLY A 73 -10.80 -13.11 17.28
C GLY A 73 -10.32 -12.14 18.34
N MET A 74 -10.30 -10.83 18.06
CA MET A 74 -10.11 -9.80 19.08
C MET A 74 -11.35 -9.76 20.01
N PRO A 75 -11.18 -9.38 21.28
CA PRO A 75 -12.29 -9.29 22.22
C PRO A 75 -13.28 -8.20 21.82
N LYS A 76 -14.49 -8.25 22.38
CA LYS A 76 -15.52 -7.24 22.12
C LYS A 76 -15.14 -5.86 22.64
N SER A 77 -14.19 -5.76 23.55
CA SER A 77 -13.61 -4.51 24.05
C SER A 77 -12.74 -3.78 23.03
N THR A 78 -12.09 -4.50 22.11
CA THR A 78 -11.29 -3.88 21.03
C THR A 78 -12.20 -3.05 20.12
N ALA A 79 -11.99 -1.76 20.03
CA ALA A 79 -12.71 -0.87 19.11
C ALA A 79 -12.26 -1.09 17.65
N GLY A 80 -12.76 -0.28 16.73
CA GLY A 80 -12.31 -0.32 15.36
C GLY A 80 -12.82 0.85 14.54
N VAL A 81 -12.04 1.27 13.56
CA VAL A 81 -12.39 2.36 12.64
C VAL A 81 -11.95 2.05 11.21
N SER A 82 -12.73 2.52 10.25
CA SER A 82 -12.35 2.53 8.83
C SER A 82 -11.84 3.90 8.44
N VAL A 83 -10.74 3.93 7.69
CA VAL A 83 -10.13 5.16 7.19
C VAL A 83 -10.06 5.09 5.67
N ASN A 84 -10.54 6.14 5.01
CA ASN A 84 -10.41 6.32 3.59
C ASN A 84 -9.61 7.59 3.28
N ARG A 85 -8.38 7.39 2.83
CA ARG A 85 -7.53 8.37 2.14
C ARG A 85 -7.01 7.75 0.85
N PHE A 86 -7.89 7.08 0.11
CA PHE A 86 -7.58 6.37 -1.13
C PHE A 86 -6.30 5.52 -0.98
N CYS A 87 -5.35 5.67 -1.89
CA CYS A 87 -4.09 4.89 -1.94
C CYS A 87 -3.26 4.95 -0.63
N SER A 88 -3.43 5.99 0.17
CA SER A 88 -2.67 6.21 1.40
C SER A 88 -3.38 5.72 2.67
N SER A 89 -4.55 5.10 2.55
CA SER A 89 -5.35 4.72 3.71
C SER A 89 -4.59 3.89 4.72
N GLY A 90 -3.83 2.87 4.28
CA GLY A 90 -3.05 2.02 5.17
C GLY A 90 -1.87 2.73 5.86
N LEU A 91 -1.26 3.72 5.23
CA LEU A 91 -0.23 4.55 5.87
C LEU A 91 -0.85 5.57 6.82
N GLN A 92 -2.02 6.11 6.46
CA GLN A 92 -2.77 7.02 7.33
C GLN A 92 -3.21 6.34 8.63
N THR A 93 -3.66 5.08 8.59
CA THR A 93 -4.02 4.33 9.80
C THR A 93 -2.84 4.16 10.75
N ILE A 94 -1.65 3.89 10.22
CA ILE A 94 -0.42 3.79 11.00
C ILE A 94 -0.09 5.14 11.65
N ALA A 95 -0.19 6.23 10.91
CA ALA A 95 0.04 7.58 11.43
C ALA A 95 -0.97 7.94 12.55
N MET A 96 -2.25 7.58 12.37
CA MET A 96 -3.29 7.81 13.37
C MET A 96 -3.02 6.98 14.63
N ALA A 97 -2.74 5.69 14.49
CA ALA A 97 -2.42 4.79 15.61
C ALA A 97 -1.20 5.29 16.40
N ALA A 98 -0.14 5.70 15.70
CA ALA A 98 1.04 6.27 16.34
C ALA A 98 0.72 7.57 17.11
N ASN A 99 -0.16 8.42 16.58
CA ASN A 99 -0.56 9.63 17.26
C ASN A 99 -1.46 9.33 18.48
N SER A 100 -2.37 8.37 18.40
CA SER A 100 -3.16 7.95 19.57
C SER A 100 -2.27 7.39 20.69
N ILE A 101 -1.24 6.63 20.36
CA ILE A 101 -0.24 6.17 21.33
C ILE A 101 0.50 7.35 21.97
N ARG A 102 0.91 8.34 21.17
CA ARG A 102 1.71 9.48 21.65
C ARG A 102 0.90 10.48 22.46
N SER A 103 -0.32 10.77 22.03
CA SER A 103 -1.11 11.90 22.50
C SER A 103 -2.29 11.52 23.37
N ASP A 104 -2.97 10.40 23.05
CA ASP A 104 -4.21 9.99 23.71
C ASP A 104 -3.99 8.94 24.81
N GLY A 105 -2.75 8.42 24.90
CA GLY A 105 -2.37 7.47 25.95
C GLY A 105 -2.62 6.00 25.61
N ALA A 106 -3.05 5.66 24.40
CA ALA A 106 -3.20 4.26 23.96
C ALA A 106 -1.88 3.50 24.09
N GLU A 107 -1.96 2.21 24.39
CA GLU A 107 -0.77 1.38 24.62
C GLU A 107 -0.51 0.41 23.45
N CYS A 108 -1.56 -0.17 22.86
CA CYS A 108 -1.44 -1.12 21.77
C CYS A 108 -2.56 -0.97 20.75
N ILE A 109 -2.22 -0.72 19.50
CA ILE A 109 -3.18 -0.55 18.40
C ILE A 109 -2.72 -1.40 17.20
N VAL A 110 -3.66 -2.10 16.58
CA VAL A 110 -3.46 -2.69 15.26
C VAL A 110 -3.81 -1.65 14.20
N ALA A 111 -2.90 -1.40 13.26
CA ALA A 111 -3.13 -0.54 12.12
C ALA A 111 -2.81 -1.26 10.82
N GLY A 112 -3.53 -0.95 9.76
CA GLY A 112 -3.29 -1.62 8.49
C GLY A 112 -4.27 -1.21 7.42
N GLY A 113 -4.47 -2.11 6.47
CA GLY A 113 -5.44 -1.89 5.41
C GLY A 113 -5.74 -3.14 4.61
N VAL A 114 -6.83 -3.07 3.89
CA VAL A 114 -7.33 -4.11 3.01
C VAL A 114 -8.00 -3.50 1.80
N GLU A 115 -7.88 -4.17 0.68
CA GLU A 115 -8.70 -3.88 -0.48
C GLU A 115 -9.11 -5.16 -1.19
N SER A 116 -10.32 -5.19 -1.70
CA SER A 116 -10.76 -6.15 -2.70
C SER A 116 -11.42 -5.40 -3.85
N ILE A 117 -10.78 -5.47 -5.00
CA ILE A 117 -11.35 -5.00 -6.26
C ILE A 117 -12.22 -6.10 -6.88
N SER A 118 -11.92 -7.35 -6.54
CA SER A 118 -12.65 -8.53 -7.01
C SER A 118 -14.07 -8.65 -6.44
N VAL A 119 -14.22 -8.32 -5.17
CA VAL A 119 -15.50 -8.35 -4.45
C VAL A 119 -15.94 -6.91 -4.20
N PRO A 120 -16.67 -6.29 -5.13
CA PRO A 120 -17.07 -4.90 -4.99
C PRO A 120 -18.07 -4.75 -3.85
N GLY A 121 -17.92 -3.70 -3.08
CA GLY A 121 -18.93 -3.24 -2.12
C GLY A 121 -19.91 -2.27 -2.76
N GLY A 122 -20.82 -1.74 -1.97
CA GLY A 122 -21.72 -0.66 -2.40
C GLY A 122 -20.94 0.66 -2.49
N GLY A 123 -20.48 1.02 -3.68
CA GLY A 123 -19.86 2.34 -3.91
C GLY A 123 -20.87 3.48 -3.63
N SER A 124 -20.36 4.71 -3.51
CA SER A 124 -21.23 5.88 -3.40
C SER A 124 -22.08 6.03 -4.67
N PRO A 125 -23.40 6.18 -4.56
CA PRO A 125 -24.25 6.43 -5.71
C PRO A 125 -23.80 7.69 -6.46
N LYS A 126 -23.87 7.69 -7.80
CA LYS A 126 -23.55 8.87 -8.61
C LYS A 126 -24.42 10.07 -8.23
N GLU A 127 -25.62 9.81 -7.77
CA GLU A 127 -26.60 10.81 -7.30
C GLU A 127 -26.15 11.54 -6.01
N SER A 128 -25.12 11.03 -5.32
CA SER A 128 -24.57 11.68 -4.12
C SER A 128 -23.48 12.71 -4.43
N ILE A 129 -23.14 12.92 -5.69
CA ILE A 129 -22.13 13.91 -6.09
C ILE A 129 -22.77 15.29 -6.10
N ASP A 130 -22.22 16.21 -5.28
CA ASP A 130 -22.65 17.59 -5.24
C ASP A 130 -22.24 18.32 -6.54
N PRO A 131 -23.20 18.87 -7.31
CA PRO A 131 -22.90 19.62 -8.53
C PRO A 131 -22.01 20.85 -8.32
N GLU A 132 -22.07 21.49 -7.16
CA GLU A 132 -21.21 22.65 -6.83
C GLU A 132 -19.74 22.24 -6.70
N LEU A 133 -19.47 21.01 -6.20
CA LEU A 133 -18.12 20.48 -6.17
C LEU A 133 -17.50 20.41 -7.56
N LEU A 134 -18.28 20.00 -8.57
CA LEU A 134 -17.80 19.89 -9.95
C LEU A 134 -17.52 21.26 -10.60
N LYS A 135 -18.10 22.34 -10.07
CA LYS A 135 -17.78 23.70 -10.54
C LYS A 135 -16.44 24.20 -10.01
N VAL A 136 -16.07 23.83 -8.79
CA VAL A 136 -14.82 24.28 -8.15
C VAL A 136 -13.66 23.32 -8.35
N ALA A 137 -13.95 22.05 -8.60
CA ALA A 137 -12.97 20.98 -8.83
C ALA A 137 -13.48 19.98 -9.89
N PRO A 138 -13.51 20.37 -11.16
CA PRO A 138 -14.11 19.55 -12.23
C PRO A 138 -13.43 18.20 -12.39
N ASP A 139 -12.12 18.12 -12.08
CA ASP A 139 -11.29 16.94 -12.28
C ASP A 139 -11.19 16.04 -11.02
N ILE A 140 -11.94 16.36 -9.94
CA ILE A 140 -11.84 15.65 -8.66
C ILE A 140 -12.12 14.14 -8.78
N PHE A 141 -12.94 13.74 -9.74
CA PHE A 141 -13.29 12.34 -10.04
C PHE A 141 -12.62 11.81 -11.31
N MET A 142 -11.60 12.52 -11.84
CA MET A 142 -10.87 12.04 -13.02
C MET A 142 -10.33 10.63 -12.78
N ALA A 143 -10.43 9.77 -13.78
CA ALA A 143 -9.90 8.43 -13.67
C ALA A 143 -8.37 8.46 -13.52
N MET A 144 -7.83 7.64 -12.62
CA MET A 144 -6.39 7.64 -12.29
C MET A 144 -5.48 7.44 -13.50
N ILE A 145 -5.93 6.65 -14.47
CA ILE A 145 -5.19 6.43 -15.71
C ILE A 145 -5.10 7.70 -16.56
N ASP A 146 -6.15 8.52 -16.58
CA ASP A 146 -6.15 9.78 -17.31
C ASP A 146 -5.19 10.79 -16.66
N THR A 147 -5.16 10.84 -15.31
CA THR A 147 -4.19 11.67 -14.58
C THR A 147 -2.75 11.23 -14.85
N ALA A 148 -2.49 9.93 -15.00
CA ALA A 148 -1.16 9.40 -15.30
C ALA A 148 -0.70 9.74 -16.73
N ASP A 149 -1.61 9.72 -17.71
CA ASP A 149 -1.34 10.19 -19.07
C ASP A 149 -1.05 11.70 -19.08
N ILE A 150 -1.80 12.51 -18.30
CA ILE A 150 -1.55 13.95 -18.15
C ILE A 150 -0.17 14.21 -17.56
N VAL A 151 0.24 13.47 -16.52
CA VAL A 151 1.59 13.59 -15.95
C VAL A 151 2.65 13.25 -16.99
N ALA A 152 2.48 12.16 -17.75
CA ALA A 152 3.41 11.76 -18.79
C ALA A 152 3.57 12.86 -19.87
N GLU A 153 2.46 13.42 -20.35
CA GLU A 153 2.44 14.45 -21.38
C GLU A 153 2.99 15.80 -20.86
N ARG A 154 2.47 16.28 -19.72
CA ARG A 154 2.79 17.59 -19.11
C ARG A 154 4.26 17.68 -18.73
N TYR A 155 4.82 16.62 -18.17
CA TYR A 155 6.19 16.57 -17.68
C TYR A 155 7.15 15.78 -18.58
N LYS A 156 6.69 15.40 -19.78
CA LYS A 156 7.49 14.75 -20.82
C LYS A 156 8.19 13.46 -20.35
N VAL A 157 7.47 12.66 -19.57
CA VAL A 157 7.94 11.33 -19.18
C VAL A 157 7.61 10.36 -20.30
N SER A 158 8.60 10.04 -21.14
CA SER A 158 8.40 9.25 -22.35
C SER A 158 7.86 7.84 -22.05
N ARG A 159 7.20 7.24 -23.02
CA ARG A 159 6.71 5.86 -22.95
C ARG A 159 7.87 4.87 -22.73
N GLU A 160 8.97 5.06 -23.41
CA GLU A 160 10.16 4.22 -23.32
C GLU A 160 10.75 4.25 -21.91
N TYR A 161 10.92 5.43 -21.31
CA TYR A 161 11.41 5.58 -19.95
C TYR A 161 10.49 4.92 -18.91
N GLN A 162 9.18 4.99 -19.13
CA GLN A 162 8.19 4.28 -18.30
C GLN A 162 8.31 2.75 -18.42
N ASP A 163 8.51 2.25 -19.63
CA ASP A 163 8.65 0.81 -19.88
C ASP A 163 9.98 0.27 -19.33
N GLU A 164 11.09 1.00 -19.44
CA GLU A 164 12.38 0.67 -18.82
C GLU A 164 12.24 0.53 -17.29
N TYR A 165 11.61 1.50 -16.64
CA TYR A 165 11.36 1.44 -15.22
C TYR A 165 10.46 0.26 -14.84
N SER A 166 9.45 0.00 -15.61
CA SER A 166 8.51 -1.11 -15.38
C SER A 166 9.18 -2.47 -15.49
N LEU A 167 10.09 -2.63 -16.45
CA LEU A 167 10.94 -3.81 -16.57
C LEU A 167 11.81 -3.99 -15.33
N GLU A 168 12.43 -2.89 -14.85
CA GLU A 168 13.26 -2.93 -13.65
C GLU A 168 12.44 -3.31 -12.41
N SER A 169 11.23 -2.79 -12.25
CA SER A 169 10.33 -3.18 -11.15
C SER A 169 10.01 -4.68 -11.18
N GLN A 170 9.68 -5.24 -12.36
CA GLN A 170 9.45 -6.68 -12.53
C GLN A 170 10.70 -7.50 -12.19
N ARG A 171 11.87 -7.06 -12.65
CA ARG A 171 13.15 -7.75 -12.42
C ARG A 171 13.53 -7.74 -10.93
N ARG A 172 13.43 -6.58 -10.27
CA ARG A 172 13.71 -6.44 -8.83
C ARG A 172 12.78 -7.33 -8.00
N MET A 173 11.51 -7.35 -8.35
CA MET A 173 10.51 -8.19 -7.68
C MET A 173 10.80 -9.67 -7.88
N ALA A 174 11.10 -10.12 -9.09
CA ALA A 174 11.45 -11.51 -9.36
C ALA A 174 12.68 -11.95 -8.56
N ALA A 175 13.73 -11.13 -8.54
CA ALA A 175 14.93 -11.40 -7.75
C ALA A 175 14.63 -11.47 -6.23
N ALA A 176 13.79 -10.59 -5.71
CA ALA A 176 13.40 -10.57 -4.31
C ALA A 176 12.55 -11.80 -3.94
N GLN A 177 11.63 -12.25 -4.81
CA GLN A 177 10.86 -13.48 -4.64
C GLN A 177 11.77 -14.73 -4.66
N GLN A 178 12.70 -14.82 -5.61
CA GLN A 178 13.68 -15.92 -5.68
C GLN A 178 14.57 -15.96 -4.43
N ALA A 179 14.94 -14.81 -3.89
CA ALA A 179 15.72 -14.69 -2.66
C ALA A 179 14.89 -14.86 -1.38
N ASN A 180 13.61 -15.24 -1.49
CA ASN A 180 12.67 -15.41 -0.37
C ASN A 180 12.57 -14.20 0.57
N LYS A 181 12.76 -12.97 0.07
CA LYS A 181 12.75 -11.76 0.89
C LYS A 181 11.40 -11.46 1.54
N PHE A 182 10.31 -12.01 1.01
CA PHE A 182 8.94 -11.80 1.50
C PHE A 182 8.44 -12.92 2.43
N LYS A 183 9.29 -13.92 2.74
CA LYS A 183 8.93 -15.06 3.59
C LYS A 183 8.42 -14.65 4.97
N ASP A 184 9.04 -13.63 5.56
CA ASP A 184 8.69 -13.16 6.90
C ASP A 184 7.53 -12.15 6.89
N GLU A 185 7.10 -11.71 5.71
CA GLU A 185 5.97 -10.80 5.52
C GLU A 185 4.67 -11.58 5.26
N ILE A 186 4.70 -12.45 4.25
CA ILE A 186 3.52 -13.16 3.76
C ILE A 186 3.15 -14.30 4.70
N VAL A 187 1.88 -14.34 5.07
CA VAL A 187 1.27 -15.48 5.73
C VAL A 187 0.35 -16.18 4.74
N PRO A 188 0.64 -17.44 4.36
CA PRO A 188 -0.19 -18.19 3.45
C PRO A 188 -1.65 -18.24 3.92
N MET A 189 -2.58 -17.90 3.04
CA MET A 189 -4.01 -17.88 3.35
C MET A 189 -4.76 -18.91 2.50
N LYS A 190 -5.41 -19.86 3.18
CA LYS A 190 -6.35 -20.80 2.55
C LYS A 190 -7.65 -20.08 2.24
N THR A 191 -8.14 -20.25 1.02
CA THR A 191 -9.39 -19.64 0.56
C THR A 191 -10.06 -20.49 -0.50
N LYS A 192 -11.19 -20.02 -1.01
CA LYS A 192 -11.83 -20.56 -2.21
C LYS A 192 -11.66 -19.58 -3.36
N MET A 193 -11.36 -20.12 -4.53
CA MET A 193 -11.18 -19.37 -5.76
C MET A 193 -12.19 -19.82 -6.81
N LYS A 194 -12.78 -18.88 -7.52
CA LYS A 194 -13.54 -19.17 -8.72
C LYS A 194 -12.58 -19.39 -9.89
N ALA A 195 -12.46 -20.61 -10.33
CA ALA A 195 -11.68 -21.01 -11.50
C ALA A 195 -12.57 -21.05 -12.76
N VAL A 196 -12.02 -20.59 -13.87
CA VAL A 196 -12.70 -20.63 -15.19
C VAL A 196 -11.86 -21.46 -16.14
N ASP A 197 -12.42 -22.54 -16.62
CA ASP A 197 -11.80 -23.36 -17.66
C ASP A 197 -11.64 -22.56 -18.96
N LYS A 198 -10.44 -22.54 -19.50
CA LYS A 198 -10.12 -21.69 -20.67
C LYS A 198 -10.82 -22.13 -21.95
N ALA A 199 -11.04 -23.43 -22.11
CA ALA A 199 -11.65 -24.01 -23.33
C ALA A 199 -13.17 -23.99 -23.26
N THR A 200 -13.75 -24.51 -22.16
CA THR A 200 -15.18 -24.69 -22.00
C THR A 200 -15.90 -23.47 -21.42
N LYS A 201 -15.13 -22.53 -20.80
CA LYS A 201 -15.64 -21.40 -20.01
C LYS A 201 -16.45 -21.82 -18.78
N ALA A 202 -16.44 -23.10 -18.43
CA ALA A 202 -17.09 -23.58 -17.22
C ALA A 202 -16.47 -22.99 -15.97
N GLU A 203 -17.31 -22.54 -15.04
CA GLU A 203 -16.90 -22.01 -13.74
C GLU A 203 -16.95 -23.12 -12.69
N SER A 204 -15.96 -23.14 -11.81
CA SER A 204 -15.92 -24.04 -10.65
C SER A 204 -15.33 -23.31 -9.45
N ILE A 205 -15.70 -23.73 -8.24
CA ILE A 205 -15.11 -23.23 -7.00
C ILE A 205 -14.11 -24.27 -6.49
N VAL A 206 -12.87 -23.86 -6.33
CA VAL A 206 -11.78 -24.73 -5.90
C VAL A 206 -11.13 -24.22 -4.60
N ASP A 207 -10.61 -25.14 -3.81
CA ASP A 207 -9.75 -24.76 -2.68
C ASP A 207 -8.42 -24.23 -3.22
N TYR A 208 -7.94 -23.12 -2.64
CA TYR A 208 -6.74 -22.44 -3.09
C TYR A 208 -5.94 -21.91 -1.90
N VAL A 209 -4.64 -21.73 -2.08
CA VAL A 209 -3.77 -21.09 -1.09
C VAL A 209 -3.03 -19.94 -1.76
N VAL A 210 -3.23 -18.73 -1.24
CA VAL A 210 -2.43 -17.58 -1.64
C VAL A 210 -1.23 -17.50 -0.71
N ASP A 211 -0.08 -17.92 -1.19
CA ASP A 211 1.19 -18.01 -0.43
C ASP A 211 2.29 -17.06 -0.94
N ARG A 212 2.01 -16.32 -2.00
CA ARG A 212 2.93 -15.37 -2.63
C ARG A 212 2.17 -14.24 -3.33
N ASP A 213 2.91 -13.23 -3.79
CA ASP A 213 2.39 -12.20 -4.69
C ASP A 213 2.29 -12.78 -6.11
N GLU A 214 1.07 -12.85 -6.65
CA GLU A 214 0.74 -13.59 -7.88
C GLU A 214 0.94 -12.79 -9.17
N CYS A 215 1.09 -11.47 -9.08
CA CYS A 215 1.05 -10.61 -10.27
C CYS A 215 2.40 -10.45 -10.98
N ASN A 216 3.53 -10.80 -10.33
CA ASN A 216 4.85 -10.66 -10.93
C ASN A 216 4.99 -11.45 -12.23
N ARG A 217 5.63 -10.85 -13.22
CA ARG A 217 5.91 -11.42 -14.54
C ARG A 217 7.41 -11.40 -14.81
N PRO A 218 8.15 -12.40 -14.32
CA PRO A 218 9.61 -12.45 -14.45
C PRO A 218 10.09 -12.50 -15.90
N ASP A 219 9.23 -12.96 -16.83
CA ASP A 219 9.54 -13.06 -18.27
C ASP A 219 9.29 -11.76 -19.05
N THR A 220 9.03 -10.65 -18.37
CA THR A 220 8.82 -9.35 -19.01
C THR A 220 10.09 -8.92 -19.77
N THR A 221 9.91 -8.42 -20.99
CA THR A 221 10.98 -7.89 -21.83
C THR A 221 10.62 -6.50 -22.35
N MET A 222 11.62 -5.69 -22.71
CA MET A 222 11.40 -4.38 -23.35
C MET A 222 10.59 -4.50 -24.65
N GLU A 223 10.91 -5.50 -25.46
CA GLU A 223 10.16 -5.77 -26.69
C GLU A 223 8.69 -6.09 -26.41
N GLY A 224 8.43 -6.86 -25.37
CA GLY A 224 7.06 -7.20 -24.93
C GLY A 224 6.31 -5.97 -24.46
N LEU A 225 6.95 -5.09 -23.68
CA LEU A 225 6.35 -3.83 -23.20
C LEU A 225 6.07 -2.86 -24.36
N ALA A 226 7.01 -2.69 -25.26
CA ALA A 226 6.88 -1.79 -26.41
C ALA A 226 5.70 -2.15 -27.34
N LYS A 227 5.31 -3.44 -27.42
CA LYS A 227 4.16 -3.93 -28.20
C LYS A 227 2.80 -3.67 -27.55
N LEU A 228 2.77 -3.25 -26.27
CA LEU A 228 1.51 -3.00 -25.59
C LEU A 228 0.88 -1.68 -26.09
N GLU A 229 -0.36 -1.77 -26.50
CA GLU A 229 -1.14 -0.60 -26.88
C GLU A 229 -1.53 0.22 -25.63
N PRO A 230 -1.53 1.55 -25.73
CA PRO A 230 -2.04 2.40 -24.66
C PRO A 230 -3.52 2.10 -24.36
N VAL A 231 -3.85 2.03 -23.08
CA VAL A 231 -5.23 1.67 -22.64
C VAL A 231 -6.28 2.67 -23.11
N LYS A 232 -5.90 3.95 -23.23
CA LYS A 232 -6.78 5.05 -23.68
C LYS A 232 -6.67 5.34 -25.17
N GLY A 233 -5.99 4.49 -25.93
CA GLY A 233 -5.86 4.57 -27.38
C GLY A 233 -4.61 5.30 -27.87
N PRO A 234 -4.47 5.47 -29.19
CA PRO A 234 -3.28 6.03 -29.82
C PRO A 234 -2.94 7.43 -29.29
N GLY A 235 -1.64 7.70 -29.17
CA GLY A 235 -1.13 8.99 -28.68
C GLY A 235 -1.11 9.14 -27.15
N LYS A 236 -1.51 8.09 -26.41
CA LYS A 236 -1.40 8.01 -24.94
C LYS A 236 -0.18 7.17 -24.54
N TYR A 237 0.14 7.21 -23.24
CA TYR A 237 1.40 6.66 -22.70
C TYR A 237 1.18 5.41 -21.87
N ILE A 238 0.02 5.33 -21.19
CA ILE A 238 -0.20 4.33 -20.13
C ILE A 238 -0.73 3.02 -20.71
N THR A 239 -0.03 1.93 -20.39
CA THR A 239 -0.35 0.56 -20.81
C THR A 239 -0.54 -0.36 -19.63
N ALA A 240 -0.96 -1.58 -19.89
CA ALA A 240 -1.01 -2.65 -18.87
C ALA A 240 0.38 -3.05 -18.34
N GLY A 241 1.47 -2.61 -18.99
CA GLY A 241 2.84 -2.91 -18.60
C GLY A 241 3.47 -1.88 -17.68
N ASN A 242 3.02 -0.61 -17.74
CA ASN A 242 3.60 0.51 -16.98
C ASN A 242 2.64 1.11 -15.94
N ALA A 243 1.53 0.42 -15.68
CA ALA A 243 0.58 0.69 -14.60
C ALA A 243 0.62 -0.40 -13.55
N SER A 244 0.27 -0.06 -12.30
CA SER A 244 0.08 -1.06 -11.23
C SER A 244 -1.03 -2.05 -11.59
N GLN A 245 -0.88 -3.29 -11.14
CA GLN A 245 -1.92 -4.29 -11.31
C GLN A 245 -3.06 -4.04 -10.32
N LEU A 246 -4.31 -4.14 -10.78
CA LEU A 246 -5.47 -4.21 -9.88
C LEU A 246 -5.40 -5.52 -9.10
N SER A 247 -5.43 -5.45 -7.79
CA SER A 247 -5.19 -6.61 -6.93
C SER A 247 -5.92 -6.53 -5.59
N ASP A 248 -6.02 -7.67 -4.95
CA ASP A 248 -6.67 -7.89 -3.68
C ASP A 248 -5.63 -8.29 -2.63
N GLY A 249 -5.80 -7.85 -1.39
CA GLY A 249 -4.91 -8.21 -0.30
C GLY A 249 -5.12 -7.40 0.97
N ALA A 250 -4.46 -7.81 2.04
CA ALA A 250 -4.49 -7.15 3.34
C ALA A 250 -3.12 -7.16 4.03
N ALA A 251 -2.85 -6.13 4.83
CA ALA A 251 -1.67 -6.00 5.65
C ALA A 251 -2.00 -5.34 6.99
N ALA A 252 -1.32 -5.77 8.05
CA ALA A 252 -1.47 -5.21 9.39
C ALA A 252 -0.14 -5.12 10.11
N VAL A 253 0.04 -4.06 10.89
CA VAL A 253 1.12 -3.87 11.84
C VAL A 253 0.55 -3.71 13.25
N VAL A 254 1.30 -4.12 14.26
CA VAL A 254 1.00 -3.81 15.66
C VAL A 254 1.91 -2.68 16.12
N LEU A 255 1.31 -1.59 16.59
CA LEU A 255 2.02 -0.46 17.20
C LEU A 255 1.81 -0.50 18.72
N MET A 256 2.89 -0.17 19.43
CA MET A 256 2.87 -0.10 20.89
C MET A 256 3.61 1.13 21.38
N GLU A 257 3.31 1.52 22.63
CA GLU A 257 4.14 2.48 23.35
C GLU A 257 5.53 1.87 23.61
N ALA A 258 6.58 2.62 23.32
CA ALA A 258 7.95 2.11 23.32
C ALA A 258 8.39 1.53 24.65
N LYS A 259 8.09 2.21 25.78
CA LYS A 259 8.47 1.73 27.12
C LYS A 259 7.67 0.49 27.54
N ASP A 260 6.45 0.36 27.05
CA ASP A 260 5.65 -0.82 27.33
C ASP A 260 6.14 -2.02 26.49
N ALA A 261 6.52 -1.80 25.23
CA ALA A 261 7.18 -2.82 24.42
C ALA A 261 8.47 -3.32 25.10
N GLU A 262 9.31 -2.39 25.59
CA GLU A 262 10.55 -2.71 26.34
C GLU A 262 10.28 -3.53 27.60
N LYS A 263 9.31 -3.12 28.43
CA LYS A 263 8.91 -3.88 29.63
C LYS A 263 8.46 -5.30 29.35
N ARG A 264 7.87 -5.54 28.17
CA ARG A 264 7.43 -6.86 27.71
C ARG A 264 8.53 -7.66 27.01
N GLY A 265 9.73 -7.10 26.88
CA GLY A 265 10.85 -7.75 26.19
C GLY A 265 10.64 -7.91 24.70
N LEU A 266 9.82 -7.06 24.08
CA LEU A 266 9.60 -7.08 22.64
C LEU A 266 10.70 -6.30 21.92
N GLU A 267 11.09 -6.79 20.76
CA GLU A 267 12.07 -6.14 19.87
C GLU A 267 11.37 -5.39 18.74
N PRO A 268 11.19 -4.07 18.82
CA PRO A 268 10.54 -3.31 17.76
C PRO A 268 11.32 -3.36 16.44
N MET A 269 10.59 -3.36 15.34
CA MET A 269 11.16 -3.26 13.98
C MET A 269 11.67 -1.84 13.69
N GLY A 270 11.07 -0.85 14.35
CA GLY A 270 11.37 0.56 14.18
C GLY A 270 10.28 1.41 14.81
N ARG A 271 10.42 2.74 14.73
CA ARG A 271 9.41 3.68 15.21
C ARG A 271 8.82 4.52 14.08
N PHE A 272 7.58 4.87 14.23
CA PHE A 272 6.96 5.91 13.42
C PHE A 272 7.44 7.29 13.90
N VAL A 273 8.01 8.09 13.00
CA VAL A 273 8.54 9.40 13.33
C VAL A 273 7.56 10.52 13.04
N ALA A 274 7.10 10.61 11.78
CA ALA A 274 6.24 11.69 11.36
C ALA A 274 5.40 11.34 10.12
N TRP A 275 4.36 12.14 9.93
CA TRP A 275 3.49 12.12 8.76
C TRP A 275 3.34 13.51 8.17
N ALA A 276 3.24 13.58 6.84
CA ALA A 276 2.79 14.76 6.14
C ALA A 276 1.89 14.40 4.97
N SER A 277 0.89 15.23 4.74
CA SER A 277 0.08 15.22 3.52
C SER A 277 0.11 16.60 2.88
N ALA A 278 -0.08 16.64 1.56
CA ALA A 278 -0.19 17.86 0.79
C ALA A 278 -1.24 17.68 -0.32
N GLY A 279 -1.94 18.75 -0.67
CA GLY A 279 -2.81 18.79 -1.84
C GLY A 279 -2.04 19.23 -3.08
N CYS A 280 -2.55 18.83 -4.25
CA CYS A 280 -2.14 19.28 -5.58
C CYS A 280 -3.37 19.27 -6.50
N GLU A 281 -3.19 19.66 -7.75
CA GLU A 281 -4.29 19.63 -8.71
C GLU A 281 -4.79 18.18 -8.92
N PRO A 282 -6.11 17.94 -8.95
CA PRO A 282 -6.67 16.60 -9.10
C PRO A 282 -6.26 15.90 -10.39
N ASP A 283 -6.13 16.63 -11.51
CA ASP A 283 -5.77 16.10 -12.82
C ASP A 283 -4.32 15.58 -12.89
N GLU A 284 -3.47 15.97 -11.94
CA GLU A 284 -2.09 15.50 -11.83
C GLU A 284 -1.79 14.86 -10.46
N MET A 285 -2.77 14.18 -9.85
CA MET A 285 -2.65 13.60 -8.52
C MET A 285 -1.37 12.79 -8.31
N GLY A 286 -0.84 12.21 -9.38
CA GLY A 286 0.38 11.39 -9.37
C GLY A 286 1.62 12.11 -8.82
N VAL A 287 1.67 13.44 -8.94
CA VAL A 287 2.81 14.24 -8.46
C VAL A 287 2.74 14.62 -6.98
N GLY A 288 1.67 14.25 -6.29
CA GLY A 288 1.48 14.56 -4.86
C GLY A 288 2.68 14.33 -3.94
N PRO A 289 3.52 13.28 -4.13
CA PRO A 289 4.73 13.06 -3.35
C PRO A 289 5.72 14.23 -3.38
N ILE A 290 5.87 14.97 -4.49
CA ILE A 290 6.81 16.11 -4.56
C ILE A 290 6.45 17.27 -3.62
N TYR A 291 5.22 17.31 -3.14
CA TYR A 291 4.77 18.29 -2.14
C TYR A 291 4.76 17.73 -0.72
N ALA A 292 4.40 16.46 -0.55
CA ALA A 292 4.31 15.83 0.77
C ALA A 292 5.68 15.53 1.37
N VAL A 293 6.62 15.01 0.58
CA VAL A 293 7.96 14.61 1.03
C VAL A 293 8.79 15.80 1.54
N PRO A 294 8.95 16.93 0.81
CA PRO A 294 9.68 18.07 1.31
C PRO A 294 9.06 18.65 2.59
N LYS A 295 7.72 18.66 2.69
CA LYS A 295 7.01 19.09 3.89
C LYS A 295 7.32 18.21 5.10
N LEU A 296 7.38 16.88 4.89
CA LEU A 296 7.75 15.90 5.91
C LEU A 296 9.18 16.14 6.41
N LEU A 297 10.14 16.11 5.48
CA LEU A 297 11.56 16.20 5.80
C LEU A 297 11.94 17.55 6.46
N LYS A 298 11.40 18.67 5.94
CA LYS A 298 11.60 19.99 6.54
C LYS A 298 11.18 20.04 8.02
N ARG A 299 10.06 19.41 8.37
CA ARG A 299 9.58 19.36 9.77
C ARG A 299 10.48 18.53 10.67
N GLN A 300 11.24 17.60 10.11
CA GLN A 300 12.14 16.71 10.85
C GLN A 300 13.62 17.17 10.79
N GLY A 301 13.92 18.25 10.06
CA GLY A 301 15.28 18.73 9.88
C GLY A 301 16.15 17.81 9.03
N LEU A 302 15.52 16.98 8.17
CA LEU A 302 16.19 16.01 7.30
C LEU A 302 16.20 16.50 5.84
N LYS A 303 17.14 15.95 5.06
CA LYS A 303 17.27 16.13 3.61
C LYS A 303 17.00 14.81 2.90
N ILE A 304 16.84 14.84 1.58
CA ILE A 304 16.65 13.64 0.73
C ILE A 304 17.80 12.64 0.93
N ASP A 305 19.05 13.14 0.95
CA ASP A 305 20.25 12.31 1.08
C ASP A 305 20.40 11.61 2.44
N ASP A 306 19.71 12.11 3.48
CA ASP A 306 19.71 11.51 4.81
C ASP A 306 18.85 10.22 4.86
N ILE A 307 18.02 9.98 3.84
CA ILE A 307 17.12 8.84 3.79
C ILE A 307 17.80 7.66 3.10
N ASP A 308 17.88 6.54 3.81
CA ASP A 308 18.56 5.34 3.35
C ASP A 308 17.69 4.49 2.41
N LEU A 309 16.36 4.47 2.62
CA LEU A 309 15.40 3.69 1.82
C LEU A 309 14.14 4.48 1.51
N TRP A 310 13.65 4.27 0.31
CA TRP A 310 12.43 4.87 -0.21
C TRP A 310 11.48 3.81 -0.74
N GLU A 311 10.24 3.85 -0.29
CA GLU A 311 9.12 3.13 -0.87
C GLU A 311 8.11 4.15 -1.39
N LEU A 312 8.15 4.45 -2.68
CA LEU A 312 7.16 5.27 -3.36
C LEU A 312 6.22 4.34 -4.16
N ASN A 313 4.94 4.36 -3.82
CA ASN A 313 3.99 3.48 -4.48
C ASN A 313 3.94 3.70 -6.00
N GLU A 314 4.10 2.61 -6.74
CA GLU A 314 4.09 2.59 -8.20
C GLU A 314 2.64 2.48 -8.72
N ALA A 315 1.83 3.53 -8.55
CA ALA A 315 0.50 3.53 -9.17
C ALA A 315 0.62 3.47 -10.70
N PHE A 316 1.55 4.28 -11.25
CA PHE A 316 1.95 4.31 -12.66
C PHE A 316 3.44 4.67 -12.76
N ALA A 317 4.12 4.17 -13.77
CA ALA A 317 5.53 4.50 -13.97
C ALA A 317 5.76 6.01 -14.21
N SER A 318 4.85 6.69 -14.91
CA SER A 318 4.96 8.12 -15.20
C SER A 318 5.09 8.97 -13.94
N GLN A 319 4.21 8.76 -12.95
CA GLN A 319 4.22 9.53 -11.70
C GLN A 319 5.38 9.13 -10.78
N CYS A 320 5.78 7.85 -10.78
CA CYS A 320 6.92 7.38 -10.00
C CYS A 320 8.21 8.05 -10.45
N LEU A 321 8.47 8.00 -11.74
CA LEU A 321 9.67 8.56 -12.36
C LEU A 321 9.74 10.06 -12.15
N TYR A 322 8.66 10.78 -12.47
CA TYR A 322 8.63 12.21 -12.27
C TYR A 322 8.86 12.60 -10.81
N SER A 323 8.17 11.93 -9.87
CA SER A 323 8.33 12.22 -8.45
C SER A 323 9.74 11.91 -7.94
N ARG A 324 10.31 10.77 -8.32
CA ARG A 324 11.68 10.37 -7.97
C ARG A 324 12.70 11.40 -8.46
N ASP A 325 12.61 11.76 -9.75
CA ASP A 325 13.57 12.66 -10.41
C ASP A 325 13.47 14.09 -9.88
N GLN A 326 12.24 14.59 -9.61
CA GLN A 326 12.03 15.92 -9.02
C GLN A 326 12.52 16.00 -7.57
N LEU A 327 12.41 14.92 -6.82
CA LEU A 327 12.92 14.85 -5.45
C LEU A 327 14.43 14.59 -5.38
N GLY A 328 15.05 14.16 -6.48
CA GLY A 328 16.46 13.78 -6.51
C GLY A 328 16.76 12.51 -5.73
N ILE A 329 15.81 11.57 -5.70
CA ILE A 329 15.98 10.29 -4.97
C ILE A 329 16.91 9.37 -5.77
N ASP A 330 17.93 8.84 -5.10
CA ASP A 330 18.85 7.85 -5.66
C ASP A 330 18.09 6.56 -6.06
N PRO A 331 18.12 6.14 -7.34
CA PRO A 331 17.48 4.92 -7.82
C PRO A 331 17.91 3.64 -7.07
N GLU A 332 19.12 3.60 -6.49
CA GLU A 332 19.62 2.45 -5.73
C GLU A 332 19.04 2.33 -4.31
N ARG A 333 18.42 3.41 -3.83
CA ARG A 333 17.71 3.46 -2.54
C ARG A 333 16.17 3.41 -2.69
N TYR A 334 15.68 3.33 -3.94
CA TYR A 334 14.29 3.53 -4.32
C TYR A 334 13.65 2.24 -4.82
N ASN A 335 12.56 1.80 -4.17
CA ASN A 335 11.79 0.59 -4.53
C ASN A 335 12.70 -0.61 -4.83
N VAL A 336 13.63 -0.85 -3.92
CA VAL A 336 14.79 -1.75 -4.14
C VAL A 336 14.43 -3.22 -4.41
N ASN A 337 13.21 -3.62 -4.07
CA ASN A 337 12.68 -4.96 -4.33
C ASN A 337 11.49 -4.95 -5.32
N GLY A 338 11.37 -3.91 -6.15
CA GLY A 338 10.23 -3.71 -7.03
C GLY A 338 9.02 -3.19 -6.27
N GLY A 339 7.89 -3.01 -6.95
CA GLY A 339 6.70 -2.40 -6.34
C GLY A 339 5.39 -2.81 -7.00
N SER A 340 4.42 -1.91 -6.98
CA SER A 340 3.03 -2.18 -7.37
C SER A 340 2.83 -2.45 -8.86
N ILE A 341 3.73 -2.01 -9.74
CA ILE A 341 3.73 -2.40 -11.16
C ILE A 341 3.91 -3.91 -11.28
N ALA A 342 4.77 -4.49 -10.46
CA ALA A 342 5.06 -5.91 -10.47
C ALA A 342 4.02 -6.75 -9.70
N ILE A 343 3.58 -6.31 -8.51
CA ILE A 343 2.75 -7.16 -7.63
C ILE A 343 1.35 -6.63 -7.39
N GLY A 344 1.06 -5.38 -7.76
CA GLY A 344 -0.27 -4.81 -7.62
C GLY A 344 -0.41 -3.76 -6.52
N HIS A 345 -1.56 -3.09 -6.55
CA HIS A 345 -1.89 -1.95 -5.70
C HIS A 345 -3.30 -2.10 -5.10
N PRO A 346 -3.47 -2.92 -4.05
CA PRO A 346 -4.69 -2.91 -3.25
C PRO A 346 -4.74 -1.59 -2.46
N PHE A 347 -5.56 -0.64 -2.87
CA PHE A 347 -5.49 0.78 -2.44
C PHE A 347 -5.43 0.96 -0.93
N GLY A 348 -6.38 0.38 -0.19
CA GLY A 348 -6.42 0.48 1.27
C GLY A 348 -5.25 -0.19 1.98
N MET A 349 -4.68 -1.25 1.39
CA MET A 349 -3.59 -2.04 1.97
C MET A 349 -2.20 -1.44 1.75
N THR A 350 -1.97 -0.84 0.58
CA THR A 350 -0.61 -0.57 0.06
C THR A 350 0.29 0.17 1.04
N GLY A 351 -0.23 1.20 1.73
CA GLY A 351 0.57 1.96 2.70
C GLY A 351 1.08 1.12 3.86
N ALA A 352 0.28 0.15 4.33
CA ALA A 352 0.69 -0.77 5.39
C ALA A 352 1.70 -1.80 4.88
N ARG A 353 1.53 -2.29 3.64
CA ARG A 353 2.49 -3.19 2.99
C ARG A 353 3.86 -2.52 2.85
N LEU A 354 3.90 -1.31 2.32
CA LEU A 354 5.14 -0.57 2.14
C LEU A 354 5.83 -0.29 3.48
N THR A 355 5.05 0.02 4.53
CA THR A 355 5.59 0.23 5.87
C THR A 355 6.23 -1.03 6.44
N GLY A 356 5.56 -2.17 6.39
CA GLY A 356 6.13 -3.42 6.88
C GLY A 356 7.37 -3.83 6.09
N HIS A 357 7.32 -3.67 4.75
CA HIS A 357 8.42 -4.00 3.87
C HIS A 357 9.67 -3.14 4.12
N ILE A 358 9.50 -1.81 4.20
CA ILE A 358 10.65 -0.89 4.41
C ILE A 358 11.34 -1.14 5.76
N LEU A 359 10.58 -1.49 6.81
CA LEU A 359 11.14 -1.84 8.11
C LEU A 359 11.95 -3.15 8.04
N GLN A 360 11.45 -4.18 7.37
CA GLN A 360 12.17 -5.44 7.22
C GLN A 360 13.38 -5.32 6.30
N GLU A 361 13.24 -4.69 5.13
CA GLU A 361 14.35 -4.51 4.20
C GLU A 361 15.41 -3.57 4.77
N GLY A 362 14.99 -2.55 5.50
CA GLY A 362 15.89 -1.64 6.18
C GLY A 362 16.75 -2.33 7.24
N ARG A 363 16.17 -3.24 8.03
CA ARG A 363 16.94 -4.09 8.96
C ARG A 363 17.98 -4.93 8.22
N ARG A 364 17.61 -5.57 7.10
CA ARG A 364 18.55 -6.35 6.28
C ARG A 364 19.71 -5.51 5.74
N ARG A 365 19.45 -4.23 5.44
CA ARG A 365 20.44 -3.28 4.88
C ARG A 365 21.15 -2.43 5.95
N LYS A 366 20.76 -2.55 7.22
CA LYS A 366 21.21 -1.69 8.32
C LYS A 366 20.94 -0.21 8.06
N ALA A 367 19.81 0.08 7.40
CA ALA A 367 19.31 1.42 7.15
C ALA A 367 18.78 2.01 8.45
N LYS A 368 18.91 3.33 8.60
CA LYS A 368 18.36 4.07 9.74
C LYS A 368 17.05 4.75 9.39
N TRP A 369 16.98 5.40 8.24
CA TRP A 369 15.81 6.18 7.84
C TRP A 369 15.11 5.58 6.64
N GLY A 370 13.80 5.39 6.76
CA GLY A 370 12.94 4.96 5.67
C GLY A 370 11.76 5.91 5.46
N VAL A 371 11.44 6.22 4.21
CA VAL A 371 10.26 7.00 3.83
C VAL A 371 9.34 6.17 2.98
N VAL A 372 8.08 6.08 3.40
CA VAL A 372 6.97 5.55 2.59
C VAL A 372 6.16 6.71 2.07
N THR A 373 5.96 6.80 0.76
CA THR A 373 5.20 7.90 0.13
C THR A 373 4.36 7.40 -1.03
N MET A 374 3.32 8.15 -1.36
CA MET A 374 2.41 7.80 -2.46
C MET A 374 1.58 8.97 -2.93
N CYS A 375 1.20 8.92 -4.18
CA CYS A 375 0.12 9.74 -4.73
C CYS A 375 -1.24 9.26 -4.21
N ILE A 376 -2.21 10.16 -4.18
CA ILE A 376 -3.53 9.90 -3.61
C ILE A 376 -4.57 10.52 -4.55
N GLY A 377 -5.58 9.75 -4.92
CA GLY A 377 -6.69 10.21 -5.74
C GLY A 377 -7.32 11.50 -5.24
N GLY A 378 -7.83 12.31 -6.17
CA GLY A 378 -8.40 13.64 -5.86
C GLY A 378 -7.35 14.73 -5.63
N GLY A 379 -6.08 14.51 -6.05
CA GLY A 379 -5.03 15.56 -6.01
C GLY A 379 -4.37 15.70 -4.65
N GLN A 380 -3.73 14.64 -4.13
CA GLN A 380 -3.02 14.69 -2.86
C GLN A 380 -1.73 13.84 -2.91
N GLY A 381 -0.82 14.10 -1.96
CA GLY A 381 0.32 13.23 -1.64
C GLY A 381 0.38 12.94 -0.15
N GLY A 382 0.90 11.77 0.21
CA GLY A 382 1.15 11.37 1.59
C GLY A 382 2.56 10.84 1.76
N ALA A 383 3.20 11.14 2.90
CA ALA A 383 4.52 10.64 3.24
C ALA A 383 4.64 10.35 4.73
N GLY A 384 5.18 9.18 5.08
CA GLY A 384 5.50 8.76 6.44
C GLY A 384 6.99 8.49 6.60
N LEU A 385 7.57 8.97 7.69
CA LEU A 385 8.97 8.76 8.06
C LEU A 385 9.05 7.74 9.18
N PHE A 386 9.97 6.81 9.02
CA PHE A 386 10.26 5.74 9.98
C PHE A 386 11.75 5.73 10.34
N GLU A 387 12.04 5.55 11.62
CA GLU A 387 13.38 5.16 12.08
C GLU A 387 13.38 3.64 12.21
N ILE A 388 14.32 2.99 11.53
CA ILE A 388 14.44 1.54 11.44
C ILE A 388 15.43 1.08 12.51
N TYR A 389 15.07 0.04 13.25
CA TYR A 389 15.95 -0.53 14.27
C TYR A 389 16.67 -1.76 13.71
N SER A 390 17.97 -1.82 13.93
CA SER A 390 18.86 -2.90 13.47
C SER A 390 18.87 -4.09 14.44
#